data_e78f993839d130198a179b719d09fdb3
#
_entry.id   e78f993839d130198a179b719d09fdb3
#
_cell.length_a   1.000
_cell.length_b   1.000
_cell.length_c   1.000
_cell.angle_alpha   90.00
_cell.angle_beta   90.00
_cell.angle_gamma   90.00
#
_symmetry.space_group_name_H-M   'P 1'
#
loop_
_entity.id
_entity.type
_entity.pdbx_description
1 polymer ?
#
loop_
_entity_poly.entity_id
_entity_poly.type
_entity_poly.pdbx_seq_one_letter_code
_entity_poly.pdbx_strand_id
1 'polypeptide(L)'
;MSSIHWAWVSVTSRCHTWLKSHPVDANKLTVEEKAQVMPSRSILRCKVLDRKDEHTKLVMRGLGDWWVLDSHWNGLSTDMADRPYEVDGDLIFLKDFPYYYQESDKDDDSHVFTFAMCLKYLKIPGINGVMDYVEAVNKHGLSRIKSSNAKALEEFGMKATFTYSADPEDIKKQIRAGQPVAASLLCRGTPEYPAGKTHLVAITGYGKDYWLVQDPFGKMDLINGLWSDRNPLAGKDIRYSFQDMNPRLFASGGASGWCWLNFREM
;
A
#
# COMPACT_ATOMS: atom_id res chain seq x y z
N MET A 1 -5.00 9.42 24.24
CA MET A 1 -4.62 10.55 23.37
C MET A 1 -4.11 9.94 22.09
N SER A 2 -4.90 9.98 21.02
CA SER A 2 -4.50 9.46 19.70
C SER A 2 -3.41 10.36 19.12
N SER A 3 -2.26 9.80 18.81
CA SER A 3 -1.20 10.51 18.07
C SER A 3 -1.73 10.84 16.67
N ILE A 4 -2.00 12.10 16.41
CA ILE A 4 -2.35 12.59 15.08
C ILE A 4 -1.09 12.48 14.23
N HIS A 5 -1.02 11.51 13.33
CA HIS A 5 0.05 11.40 12.35
C HIS A 5 -0.16 12.44 11.24
N TRP A 6 0.77 13.37 11.14
CA TRP A 6 0.74 14.50 10.22
C TRP A 6 1.27 14.10 8.85
N ALA A 7 0.39 13.90 7.86
CA ALA A 7 0.82 13.79 6.47
C ALA A 7 0.94 15.17 5.80
N TRP A 8 1.97 15.35 4.99
CA TRP A 8 2.11 16.53 4.13
C TRP A 8 1.31 16.32 2.85
N VAL A 9 0.43 17.25 2.52
CA VAL A 9 -0.38 17.21 1.29
C VAL A 9 -0.06 18.43 0.41
N SER A 10 -0.28 18.28 -0.88
CA SER A 10 -0.29 19.39 -1.82
C SER A 10 -1.70 19.63 -2.30
N VAL A 11 -2.17 20.86 -2.21
CA VAL A 11 -3.51 21.26 -2.63
C VAL A 11 -3.46 22.27 -3.75
N THR A 12 -4.41 22.19 -4.67
CA THR A 12 -4.51 23.11 -5.82
C THR A 12 -5.92 23.68 -5.89
N SER A 13 -6.05 25.00 -5.97
CA SER A 13 -7.34 25.67 -6.09
C SER A 13 -8.00 25.40 -7.44
N ARG A 14 -9.29 25.03 -7.43
CA ARG A 14 -10.12 24.81 -8.63
C ARG A 14 -10.66 26.09 -9.22
N CYS A 15 -10.87 27.09 -8.37
CA CYS A 15 -11.54 28.35 -8.71
C CYS A 15 -10.93 29.51 -7.92
N HIS A 16 -11.41 30.72 -8.12
CA HIS A 16 -11.16 31.81 -7.20
C HIS A 16 -11.68 31.42 -5.82
N THR A 17 -10.83 31.46 -4.79
CA THR A 17 -11.18 31.07 -3.43
C THR A 17 -10.43 31.91 -2.40
N TRP A 18 -10.64 31.59 -1.12
CA TRP A 18 -10.08 32.31 0.00
C TRP A 18 -9.37 31.36 0.98
N LEU A 19 -8.21 31.76 1.46
CA LEU A 19 -7.66 31.28 2.74
C LEU A 19 -8.37 32.11 3.83
N LYS A 20 -8.83 31.48 4.89
CA LYS A 20 -9.67 32.09 5.91
C LYS A 20 -9.12 31.84 7.31
N SER A 21 -9.21 32.81 8.20
CA SER A 21 -8.85 32.63 9.61
C SER A 21 -9.87 31.75 10.36
N HIS A 22 -11.12 31.71 9.89
CA HIS A 22 -12.22 30.93 10.51
C HIS A 22 -12.98 30.13 9.46
N PRO A 23 -13.61 28.99 9.83
CA PRO A 23 -14.40 28.15 8.92
C PRO A 23 -15.81 28.71 8.68
N VAL A 24 -15.88 29.89 8.12
CA VAL A 24 -17.12 30.59 7.80
C VAL A 24 -17.11 31.13 6.38
N ASP A 25 -18.24 31.64 5.90
CA ASP A 25 -18.31 32.31 4.62
C ASP A 25 -17.32 33.50 4.56
N ALA A 26 -16.59 33.64 3.46
CA ALA A 26 -15.60 34.69 3.26
C ALA A 26 -16.22 36.13 3.34
N ASN A 27 -17.51 36.28 3.08
CA ASN A 27 -18.21 37.53 3.20
C ASN A 27 -18.40 37.99 4.65
N LYS A 28 -18.26 37.09 5.61
CA LYS A 28 -18.34 37.35 7.06
C LYS A 28 -16.98 37.67 7.70
N LEU A 29 -15.93 37.69 6.91
CA LEU A 29 -14.55 37.94 7.35
C LEU A 29 -14.06 39.30 6.87
N THR A 30 -13.25 39.96 7.69
CA THR A 30 -12.52 41.19 7.34
C THR A 30 -11.45 40.92 6.29
N VAL A 31 -10.80 41.95 5.78
CA VAL A 31 -9.72 41.81 4.78
C VAL A 31 -8.50 41.13 5.38
N GLU A 32 -8.22 41.37 6.65
CA GLU A 32 -7.09 40.80 7.39
C GLU A 32 -7.32 39.31 7.73
N GLU A 33 -8.57 38.89 7.80
CA GLU A 33 -8.95 37.52 8.15
C GLU A 33 -9.03 36.57 6.94
N LYS A 34 -8.78 37.08 5.74
CA LYS A 34 -8.81 36.27 4.51
C LYS A 34 -7.79 36.71 3.48
N ALA A 35 -7.29 35.73 2.69
CA ALA A 35 -6.40 35.99 1.57
C ALA A 35 -6.94 35.33 0.31
N GLN A 36 -7.00 36.09 -0.78
CA GLN A 36 -7.50 35.59 -2.06
C GLN A 36 -6.51 34.65 -2.72
N VAL A 37 -7.02 33.57 -3.29
CA VAL A 37 -6.26 32.59 -4.06
C VAL A 37 -6.84 32.44 -5.46
N MET A 38 -5.99 32.61 -6.46
CA MET A 38 -6.33 32.48 -7.87
C MET A 38 -6.52 31.00 -8.24
N PRO A 39 -7.30 30.67 -9.30
CA PRO A 39 -7.42 29.31 -9.80
C PRO A 39 -6.08 28.70 -10.17
N SER A 40 -5.98 27.38 -10.05
CA SER A 40 -4.78 26.58 -10.36
C SER A 40 -3.53 26.93 -9.53
N ARG A 41 -3.67 27.68 -8.44
CA ARG A 41 -2.59 27.89 -7.47
C ARG A 41 -2.42 26.66 -6.61
N SER A 42 -1.20 26.09 -6.63
CA SER A 42 -0.83 24.98 -5.78
C SER A 42 -0.15 25.48 -4.51
N ILE A 43 -0.58 24.93 -3.38
CA ILE A 43 0.09 25.09 -2.09
C ILE A 43 0.75 23.75 -1.78
N LEU A 44 2.08 23.76 -1.82
CA LEU A 44 2.88 22.57 -1.58
C LEU A 44 3.20 22.43 -0.11
N ARG A 45 3.17 21.18 0.40
CA ARG A 45 3.53 20.84 1.78
C ARG A 45 2.70 21.59 2.82
N CYS A 46 1.40 21.37 2.80
CA CYS A 46 0.53 21.73 3.90
C CYS A 46 0.14 20.49 4.73
N LYS A 47 -0.18 20.72 6.00
CA LYS A 47 -0.71 19.70 6.91
C LYS A 47 -2.16 19.98 7.22
N VAL A 48 -3.00 18.96 7.27
CA VAL A 48 -4.38 19.09 7.74
C VAL A 48 -4.35 19.10 9.27
N LEU A 49 -4.93 20.15 9.87
CA LEU A 49 -5.03 20.29 11.33
C LEU A 49 -6.42 19.91 11.85
N ASP A 50 -7.46 20.34 11.14
CA ASP A 50 -8.83 20.24 11.63
C ASP A 50 -9.83 20.30 10.47
N ARG A 51 -11.09 19.88 10.72
CA ARG A 51 -12.20 19.96 9.77
C ARG A 51 -13.46 20.41 10.48
N LYS A 52 -14.17 21.34 9.87
CA LYS A 52 -15.43 21.86 10.38
C LYS A 52 -16.26 22.48 9.26
N ASP A 53 -17.53 22.10 9.17
CA ASP A 53 -18.52 22.72 8.29
C ASP A 53 -18.05 22.89 6.83
N GLU A 54 -17.65 21.76 6.17
CA GLU A 54 -17.12 21.72 4.81
C GLU A 54 -15.81 22.51 4.61
N HIS A 55 -15.12 22.83 5.69
CA HIS A 55 -13.83 23.50 5.67
C HIS A 55 -12.74 22.61 6.28
N THR A 56 -11.58 22.65 5.67
CA THR A 56 -10.35 22.03 6.19
C THR A 56 -9.37 23.09 6.66
N LYS A 57 -8.85 22.93 7.88
CA LYS A 57 -7.77 23.77 8.41
C LYS A 57 -6.42 23.21 7.99
N LEU A 58 -5.63 24.03 7.32
CA LEU A 58 -4.29 23.66 6.81
C LEU A 58 -3.22 24.48 7.50
N VAL A 59 -2.14 23.83 7.93
CA VAL A 59 -0.86 24.51 8.23
C VAL A 59 -0.05 24.61 6.95
N MET A 60 0.29 25.81 6.55
CA MET A 60 1.05 26.10 5.34
C MET A 60 2.43 26.63 5.72
N ARG A 61 3.49 26.02 5.18
CA ARG A 61 4.87 26.45 5.49
C ARG A 61 5.08 27.91 5.08
N GLY A 62 5.37 28.75 6.07
CA GLY A 62 5.62 30.20 5.87
C GLY A 62 4.37 31.07 5.72
N LEU A 63 3.16 30.48 5.74
CA LEU A 63 1.91 31.22 5.63
C LEU A 63 1.01 31.06 6.87
N GLY A 64 1.39 30.20 7.82
CA GLY A 64 0.57 29.93 9.01
C GLY A 64 -0.61 29.00 8.77
N ASP A 65 -1.61 29.09 9.64
CA ASP A 65 -2.79 28.21 9.67
C ASP A 65 -3.98 28.89 9.03
N TRP A 66 -4.59 28.22 8.04
CA TRP A 66 -5.71 28.76 7.29
C TRP A 66 -6.81 27.73 7.10
N TRP A 67 -8.06 28.18 7.15
CA TRP A 67 -9.21 27.39 6.72
C TRP A 67 -9.46 27.57 5.22
N VAL A 68 -9.77 26.45 4.54
CA VAL A 68 -10.15 26.43 3.12
C VAL A 68 -11.48 25.72 2.95
N LEU A 69 -12.30 26.16 2.00
CA LEU A 69 -13.56 25.48 1.66
C LEU A 69 -13.25 24.28 0.78
N ASP A 70 -13.59 23.09 1.21
CA ASP A 70 -13.16 21.82 0.60
C ASP A 70 -13.51 21.68 -0.88
N SER A 71 -14.71 22.10 -1.27
CA SER A 71 -15.18 22.06 -2.66
C SER A 71 -14.37 22.92 -3.65
N HIS A 72 -13.59 23.88 -3.14
CA HIS A 72 -12.77 24.78 -3.97
C HIS A 72 -11.35 24.27 -4.23
N TRP A 73 -10.97 23.12 -3.69
CA TRP A 73 -9.61 22.63 -3.76
C TRP A 73 -9.54 21.18 -4.25
N ASN A 74 -8.52 20.88 -5.07
CA ASN A 74 -8.08 19.53 -5.35
C ASN A 74 -6.99 19.12 -4.33
N GLY A 75 -6.90 17.85 -3.99
CA GLY A 75 -5.90 17.36 -3.05
C GLY A 75 -6.27 17.52 -1.57
N LEU A 76 -7.35 18.23 -1.26
CA LEU A 76 -8.07 18.10 -0.01
C LEU A 76 -8.99 16.89 -0.15
N SER A 77 -8.45 15.70 -0.08
CA SER A 77 -9.31 14.55 0.10
C SER A 77 -10.12 14.75 1.37
N THR A 78 -11.43 14.68 1.27
CA THR A 78 -12.36 14.61 2.41
C THR A 78 -12.02 13.43 3.32
N ASP A 79 -11.13 12.56 2.87
CA ASP A 79 -10.89 11.23 3.36
C ASP A 79 -9.46 11.01 3.89
N MET A 80 -8.79 12.01 4.47
CA MET A 80 -7.52 11.75 5.17
C MET A 80 -7.72 10.83 6.38
N ALA A 81 -8.93 10.82 6.98
CA ALA A 81 -9.30 9.87 8.03
C ALA A 81 -9.68 8.48 7.46
N ASP A 82 -10.09 8.42 6.18
CA ASP A 82 -10.60 7.21 5.53
C ASP A 82 -9.69 6.70 4.41
N ARG A 83 -8.47 7.21 4.30
CA ARG A 83 -7.52 6.60 3.36
C ARG A 83 -7.21 5.19 3.80
N PRO A 84 -7.35 4.21 2.91
CA PRO A 84 -7.03 2.82 3.22
C PRO A 84 -5.51 2.56 3.29
N TYR A 85 -4.69 3.62 3.29
CA TYR A 85 -3.23 3.58 3.37
C TYR A 85 -2.69 4.77 4.17
N GLU A 86 -1.50 4.61 4.74
CA GLU A 86 -0.75 5.65 5.45
C GLU A 86 0.31 6.29 4.53
N VAL A 87 0.73 7.50 4.90
CA VAL A 87 1.83 8.22 4.23
C VAL A 87 2.82 8.70 5.28
N ASP A 88 4.08 8.28 5.14
CA ASP A 88 5.20 8.71 5.99
C ASP A 88 6.37 9.15 5.09
N GLY A 89 6.56 10.44 4.98
CA GLY A 89 7.52 11.02 4.03
C GLY A 89 7.15 10.69 2.57
N ASP A 90 7.99 9.90 1.90
CA ASP A 90 7.77 9.39 0.54
C ASP A 90 7.14 7.98 0.52
N LEU A 91 7.00 7.34 1.69
CA LEU A 91 6.42 6.01 1.83
C LEU A 91 4.89 6.09 1.86
N ILE A 92 4.24 5.35 0.97
CA ILE A 92 2.80 5.06 0.97
C ILE A 92 2.64 3.58 1.32
N PHE A 93 1.88 3.24 2.36
CA PHE A 93 1.82 1.87 2.86
C PHE A 93 0.49 1.53 3.55
N LEU A 94 0.23 0.23 3.63
CA LEU A 94 -0.88 -0.36 4.37
C LEU A 94 -0.46 -0.50 5.83
N LYS A 95 -1.12 0.26 6.72
CA LYS A 95 -0.79 0.28 8.15
C LYS A 95 -1.19 -1.01 8.85
N ASP A 96 -0.44 -1.36 9.90
CA ASP A 96 -0.72 -2.51 10.77
C ASP A 96 -0.86 -3.83 9.99
N PHE A 97 -0.12 -3.97 8.88
CA PHE A 97 -0.15 -5.19 8.09
C PHE A 97 0.45 -6.35 8.90
N PRO A 98 -0.26 -7.49 9.01
CA PRO A 98 0.22 -8.63 9.79
C PRO A 98 1.45 -9.26 9.13
N TYR A 99 2.34 -9.82 9.95
CA TYR A 99 3.49 -10.58 9.49
C TYR A 99 3.47 -11.99 10.08
N TYR A 100 3.63 -12.99 9.22
CA TYR A 100 3.76 -14.39 9.59
C TYR A 100 5.07 -14.95 9.02
N TYR A 101 5.90 -15.50 9.90
CA TYR A 101 7.17 -16.09 9.53
C TYR A 101 7.01 -17.57 9.16
N GLN A 102 7.62 -17.98 8.07
CA GLN A 102 7.69 -19.35 7.60
C GLN A 102 8.93 -20.04 8.19
N GLU A 103 8.74 -20.90 9.18
CA GLU A 103 9.85 -21.65 9.81
C GLU A 103 10.36 -22.81 8.92
N SER A 104 9.49 -23.36 8.07
CA SER A 104 9.80 -24.53 7.26
C SER A 104 10.59 -24.16 6.00
N ASP A 105 11.49 -25.07 5.59
CA ASP A 105 12.27 -24.95 4.33
C ASP A 105 11.48 -25.40 3.09
N LYS A 106 10.18 -25.66 3.22
CA LYS A 106 9.36 -26.07 2.08
C LYS A 106 9.08 -24.87 1.19
N ASP A 107 9.62 -24.89 0.01
CA ASP A 107 9.52 -23.79 -0.99
C ASP A 107 8.08 -23.34 -1.28
N ASP A 108 7.11 -24.25 -1.14
CA ASP A 108 5.71 -23.98 -1.50
C ASP A 108 4.91 -23.26 -0.39
N ASP A 109 5.46 -23.17 0.82
CA ASP A 109 4.74 -22.62 1.97
C ASP A 109 4.59 -21.08 1.90
N SER A 110 5.46 -20.37 1.18
CA SER A 110 5.37 -18.90 1.04
C SER A 110 4.01 -18.44 0.53
N HIS A 111 3.32 -19.25 -0.27
CA HIS A 111 1.98 -18.95 -0.77
C HIS A 111 0.96 -18.87 0.36
N VAL A 112 0.92 -19.87 1.24
CA VAL A 112 -0.08 -19.89 2.33
C VAL A 112 0.17 -18.77 3.34
N PHE A 113 1.42 -18.47 3.66
CA PHE A 113 1.76 -17.37 4.57
C PHE A 113 1.38 -16.02 3.97
N THR A 114 1.70 -15.78 2.70
CA THR A 114 1.39 -14.52 2.03
C THR A 114 -0.12 -14.30 1.90
N PHE A 115 -0.88 -15.32 1.50
CA PHE A 115 -2.34 -15.20 1.43
C PHE A 115 -2.96 -15.00 2.81
N ALA A 116 -2.52 -15.74 3.83
CA ALA A 116 -3.00 -15.57 5.19
C ALA A 116 -2.77 -14.15 5.72
N MET A 117 -1.59 -13.56 5.45
CA MET A 117 -1.31 -12.17 5.77
C MET A 117 -2.26 -11.21 5.06
N CYS A 118 -2.47 -11.37 3.75
CA CYS A 118 -3.37 -10.52 2.95
C CYS A 118 -4.82 -10.59 3.47
N LEU A 119 -5.35 -11.80 3.69
CA LEU A 119 -6.72 -11.98 4.17
C LEU A 119 -6.91 -11.50 5.62
N LYS A 120 -5.91 -11.69 6.47
CA LYS A 120 -5.93 -11.17 7.85
C LYS A 120 -5.95 -9.64 7.88
N TYR A 121 -5.14 -9.01 7.02
CA TYR A 121 -5.16 -7.55 6.85
C TYR A 121 -6.54 -7.04 6.41
N LEU A 122 -7.16 -7.72 5.45
CA LEU A 122 -8.51 -7.40 4.95
C LEU A 122 -9.62 -7.78 5.95
N LYS A 123 -9.27 -8.31 7.13
CA LYS A 123 -10.19 -8.69 8.22
C LYS A 123 -11.25 -9.72 7.78
N ILE A 124 -10.86 -10.63 6.91
CA ILE A 124 -11.77 -11.64 6.39
C ILE A 124 -12.18 -12.60 7.51
N PRO A 125 -13.49 -12.82 7.74
CA PRO A 125 -13.99 -13.75 8.74
C PRO A 125 -13.44 -15.17 8.54
N GLY A 126 -13.08 -15.84 9.64
CA GLY A 126 -12.51 -17.20 9.59
C GLY A 126 -10.99 -17.25 9.43
N ILE A 127 -10.32 -16.14 9.16
CA ILE A 127 -8.85 -16.07 9.11
C ILE A 127 -8.30 -15.52 10.43
N ASN A 128 -7.86 -16.41 11.32
CA ASN A 128 -7.18 -16.06 12.57
C ASN A 128 -5.66 -16.15 12.43
N GLY A 129 -5.18 -17.09 11.62
CA GLY A 129 -3.75 -17.32 11.37
C GLY A 129 -3.51 -18.09 10.07
N VAL A 130 -2.27 -18.54 9.89
CA VAL A 130 -1.82 -19.23 8.67
C VAL A 130 -2.57 -20.57 8.50
N MET A 131 -2.81 -21.29 9.60
CA MET A 131 -3.41 -22.64 9.53
C MET A 131 -4.83 -22.64 8.94
N ASP A 132 -5.62 -21.59 9.17
CA ASP A 132 -6.97 -21.49 8.58
C ASP A 132 -6.88 -21.49 7.04
N TYR A 133 -5.90 -20.79 6.48
CA TYR A 133 -5.69 -20.78 5.03
C TYR A 133 -5.04 -22.08 4.51
N VAL A 134 -4.12 -22.68 5.28
CA VAL A 134 -3.53 -24.00 4.96
C VAL A 134 -4.63 -25.06 4.83
N GLU A 135 -5.56 -25.12 5.78
CA GLU A 135 -6.67 -26.06 5.76
C GLU A 135 -7.56 -25.87 4.52
N ALA A 136 -7.88 -24.62 4.18
CA ALA A 136 -8.68 -24.33 3.01
C ALA A 136 -7.97 -24.74 1.71
N VAL A 137 -6.72 -24.33 1.51
CA VAL A 137 -6.02 -24.64 0.24
C VAL A 137 -5.77 -26.14 0.07
N ASN A 138 -5.49 -26.88 1.13
CA ASN A 138 -5.23 -28.32 1.08
C ASN A 138 -6.43 -29.15 0.60
N LYS A 139 -7.67 -28.67 0.78
CA LYS A 139 -8.87 -29.29 0.22
C LYS A 139 -8.90 -29.24 -1.31
N HIS A 140 -8.18 -28.30 -1.91
CA HIS A 140 -8.21 -28.01 -3.34
C HIS A 140 -6.90 -28.36 -4.06
N GLY A 141 -5.86 -28.79 -3.32
CA GLY A 141 -4.58 -29.22 -3.86
C GLY A 141 -3.39 -28.45 -3.29
N LEU A 142 -2.34 -28.32 -4.08
CA LEU A 142 -1.09 -27.70 -3.62
C LEU A 142 -1.18 -26.16 -3.64
N SER A 143 -0.62 -25.51 -2.64
CA SER A 143 -0.62 -24.05 -2.47
C SER A 143 0.04 -23.28 -3.63
N ARG A 144 0.99 -23.88 -4.34
CA ARG A 144 1.62 -23.30 -5.54
C ARG A 144 0.70 -23.29 -6.77
N ILE A 145 -0.42 -24.01 -6.75
CA ILE A 145 -1.37 -24.10 -7.86
C ILE A 145 -2.40 -22.98 -7.76
N LYS A 146 -2.49 -22.16 -8.82
CA LYS A 146 -3.38 -20.99 -8.84
C LYS A 146 -4.85 -21.34 -8.62
N SER A 147 -5.32 -22.41 -9.25
CA SER A 147 -6.73 -22.85 -9.08
C SER A 147 -7.02 -23.30 -7.65
N SER A 148 -6.04 -23.87 -6.94
CA SER A 148 -6.19 -24.23 -5.52
C SER A 148 -6.36 -22.98 -4.65
N ASN A 149 -5.53 -21.95 -4.88
CA ASN A 149 -5.66 -20.68 -4.16
C ASN A 149 -6.97 -19.94 -4.50
N ALA A 150 -7.40 -19.95 -5.78
CA ALA A 150 -8.67 -19.34 -6.18
C ALA A 150 -9.86 -19.98 -5.44
N LYS A 151 -9.90 -21.31 -5.38
CA LYS A 151 -10.94 -22.03 -4.65
C LYS A 151 -10.86 -21.85 -3.13
N ALA A 152 -9.64 -21.80 -2.57
CA ALA A 152 -9.47 -21.52 -1.15
C ALA A 152 -9.97 -20.11 -0.78
N LEU A 153 -9.73 -19.11 -1.63
CA LEU A 153 -10.28 -17.77 -1.45
C LEU A 153 -11.82 -17.78 -1.45
N GLU A 154 -12.42 -18.56 -2.36
CA GLU A 154 -13.90 -18.72 -2.46
C GLU A 154 -14.52 -19.30 -1.17
N GLU A 155 -13.81 -20.19 -0.44
CA GLU A 155 -14.28 -20.69 0.87
C GLU A 155 -14.43 -19.57 1.90
N PHE A 156 -13.64 -18.50 1.79
CA PHE A 156 -13.73 -17.32 2.63
C PHE A 156 -14.61 -16.20 2.04
N GLY A 157 -15.40 -16.51 1.00
CA GLY A 157 -16.23 -15.51 0.31
C GLY A 157 -15.43 -14.47 -0.49
N MET A 158 -14.19 -14.78 -0.84
CA MET A 158 -13.27 -13.85 -1.50
C MET A 158 -12.93 -14.26 -2.93
N LYS A 159 -12.63 -13.26 -3.74
CA LYS A 159 -11.99 -13.43 -5.06
C LYS A 159 -10.76 -12.55 -5.15
N ALA A 160 -9.78 -13.02 -5.90
CA ALA A 160 -8.65 -12.21 -6.34
C ALA A 160 -8.33 -12.51 -7.80
N THR A 161 -7.75 -11.54 -8.50
CA THR A 161 -7.36 -11.69 -9.90
C THR A 161 -5.88 -12.03 -9.98
N PHE A 162 -5.54 -13.20 -10.52
CA PHE A 162 -4.17 -13.50 -10.88
C PHE A 162 -3.85 -12.96 -12.27
N THR A 163 -2.75 -12.22 -12.40
CA THR A 163 -2.26 -11.72 -13.69
C THR A 163 -0.79 -12.13 -13.91
N TYR A 164 -0.40 -12.23 -15.17
CA TYR A 164 0.99 -12.39 -15.61
C TYR A 164 1.58 -11.10 -16.17
N SER A 165 0.82 -10.01 -16.14
CA SER A 165 1.12 -8.77 -16.83
C SER A 165 0.97 -7.54 -15.94
N ALA A 166 1.14 -7.69 -14.60
CA ALA A 166 1.17 -6.54 -13.72
C ALA A 166 2.38 -5.66 -14.03
N ASP A 167 2.20 -4.36 -13.97
CA ASP A 167 3.28 -3.37 -13.99
C ASP A 167 3.43 -2.69 -12.62
N PRO A 168 4.49 -1.87 -12.40
CA PRO A 168 4.68 -1.17 -11.14
C PRO A 168 3.51 -0.25 -10.75
N GLU A 169 2.82 0.37 -11.72
CA GLU A 169 1.71 1.26 -11.42
C GLU A 169 0.44 0.48 -11.00
N ASP A 170 0.23 -0.71 -11.54
CA ASP A 170 -0.84 -1.60 -11.08
C ASP A 170 -0.67 -1.93 -9.60
N ILE A 171 0.55 -2.28 -9.17
CA ILE A 171 0.85 -2.55 -7.76
C ILE A 171 0.62 -1.31 -6.89
N LYS A 172 1.16 -0.15 -7.29
CA LYS A 172 0.96 1.11 -6.57
C LYS A 172 -0.51 1.50 -6.47
N LYS A 173 -1.29 1.26 -7.53
CA LYS A 173 -2.74 1.50 -7.56
C LYS A 173 -3.47 0.64 -6.53
N GLN A 174 -3.10 -0.65 -6.40
CA GLN A 174 -3.67 -1.53 -5.36
C GLN A 174 -3.39 -0.98 -3.97
N ILE A 175 -2.13 -0.62 -3.67
CA ILE A 175 -1.75 -0.07 -2.36
C ILE A 175 -2.56 1.21 -2.05
N ARG A 176 -2.70 2.12 -3.03
CA ARG A 176 -3.55 3.33 -2.87
C ARG A 176 -5.03 3.02 -2.70
N ALA A 177 -5.49 1.87 -3.15
CA ALA A 177 -6.85 1.38 -2.93
C ALA A 177 -7.02 0.61 -1.61
N GLY A 178 -5.98 0.55 -0.76
CA GLY A 178 -6.00 -0.21 0.49
C GLY A 178 -5.87 -1.71 0.33
N GLN A 179 -5.44 -2.16 -0.84
CA GLN A 179 -5.37 -3.57 -1.20
C GLN A 179 -3.91 -4.05 -1.18
N PRO A 180 -3.61 -5.16 -0.50
CA PRO A 180 -2.31 -5.79 -0.60
C PRO A 180 -2.12 -6.45 -1.96
N VAL A 181 -0.87 -6.68 -2.34
CA VAL A 181 -0.51 -7.43 -3.53
C VAL A 181 0.31 -8.65 -3.14
N ALA A 182 -0.16 -9.85 -3.52
CA ALA A 182 0.66 -11.04 -3.39
C ALA A 182 1.44 -11.23 -4.70
N ALA A 183 2.76 -11.03 -4.63
CA ALA A 183 3.64 -10.95 -5.79
C ALA A 183 4.68 -12.08 -5.81
N SER A 184 4.92 -12.65 -6.98
CA SER A 184 5.89 -13.73 -7.18
C SER A 184 7.25 -13.17 -7.59
N LEU A 185 8.29 -13.55 -6.87
CA LEU A 185 9.68 -13.19 -7.16
C LEU A 185 10.46 -14.44 -7.59
N LEU A 186 11.35 -14.31 -8.58
CA LEU A 186 12.35 -15.32 -8.86
C LEU A 186 13.45 -15.28 -7.80
N CYS A 187 13.66 -16.40 -7.07
CA CYS A 187 14.48 -16.39 -5.86
C CYS A 187 15.94 -16.79 -6.07
N ARG A 188 16.40 -16.97 -7.31
CA ARG A 188 17.80 -17.32 -7.64
C ARG A 188 18.35 -16.42 -8.76
N GLY A 189 19.65 -16.58 -9.02
CA GLY A 189 20.35 -15.77 -10.03
C GLY A 189 20.60 -14.34 -9.57
N THR A 190 21.11 -13.52 -10.47
CA THR A 190 21.31 -12.07 -10.25
C THR A 190 20.13 -11.25 -10.78
N PRO A 191 20.03 -9.95 -10.49
CA PRO A 191 19.00 -9.10 -11.09
C PRO A 191 19.02 -9.09 -12.63
N GLU A 192 20.18 -9.19 -13.25
CA GLU A 192 20.31 -9.24 -14.73
C GLU A 192 19.85 -10.59 -15.30
N TYR A 193 19.98 -11.67 -14.52
CA TYR A 193 19.62 -13.04 -14.91
C TYR A 193 18.83 -13.73 -13.79
N PRO A 194 17.62 -13.21 -13.48
CA PRO A 194 16.80 -13.80 -12.42
C PRO A 194 16.32 -15.20 -12.84
N ALA A 195 16.34 -16.13 -11.91
CA ALA A 195 16.06 -17.53 -12.20
C ALA A 195 15.44 -18.25 -10.99
N GLY A 196 15.18 -19.54 -11.15
CA GLY A 196 14.74 -20.45 -10.10
C GLY A 196 13.22 -20.49 -9.95
N LYS A 197 12.80 -20.99 -8.79
CA LYS A 197 11.38 -21.07 -8.44
C LYS A 197 10.86 -19.69 -8.02
N THR A 198 9.55 -19.52 -8.12
CA THR A 198 8.86 -18.35 -7.60
C THR A 198 8.70 -18.46 -6.09
N HIS A 199 8.97 -17.36 -5.40
CA HIS A 199 8.69 -17.14 -4.00
C HIS A 199 7.61 -16.05 -3.88
N LEU A 200 6.58 -16.28 -3.07
CA LEU A 200 5.49 -15.32 -2.93
C LEU A 200 5.72 -14.42 -1.72
N VAL A 201 5.56 -13.12 -1.93
CA VAL A 201 5.66 -12.08 -0.89
C VAL A 201 4.45 -11.16 -0.92
N ALA A 202 4.13 -10.49 0.18
CA ALA A 202 3.13 -9.43 0.18
C ALA A 202 3.82 -8.07 -0.02
N ILE A 203 3.45 -7.35 -1.08
CA ILE A 203 3.81 -5.94 -1.24
C ILE A 203 2.73 -5.13 -0.55
N THR A 204 3.17 -4.34 0.44
CA THR A 204 2.28 -3.59 1.34
C THR A 204 2.48 -2.09 1.27
N GLY A 205 3.47 -1.63 0.51
CA GLY A 205 3.75 -0.22 0.33
C GLY A 205 4.84 0.04 -0.69
N TYR A 206 5.10 1.31 -0.92
CA TYR A 206 6.18 1.76 -1.79
C TYR A 206 6.66 3.16 -1.41
N GLY A 207 7.95 3.40 -1.59
CA GLY A 207 8.58 4.72 -1.51
C GLY A 207 9.00 5.22 -2.89
N LYS A 208 9.94 6.16 -2.90
CA LYS A 208 10.46 6.76 -4.12
C LYS A 208 11.17 5.74 -5.01
N ASP A 209 11.94 4.82 -4.42
CA ASP A 209 12.85 3.90 -5.11
C ASP A 209 12.84 2.47 -4.55
N TYR A 210 11.83 2.12 -3.72
CA TYR A 210 11.70 0.81 -3.08
C TYR A 210 10.25 0.37 -2.92
N TRP A 211 10.06 -0.96 -2.80
CA TRP A 211 8.86 -1.60 -2.31
C TRP A 211 8.97 -1.87 -0.81
N LEU A 212 7.87 -1.69 -0.06
CA LEU A 212 7.72 -2.22 1.29
C LEU A 212 7.10 -3.61 1.21
N VAL A 213 7.79 -4.60 1.77
CA VAL A 213 7.47 -6.01 1.56
C VAL A 213 7.40 -6.76 2.88
N GLN A 214 6.44 -7.67 2.98
CA GLN A 214 6.42 -8.74 3.97
C GLN A 214 6.89 -10.02 3.29
N ASP A 215 8.12 -10.44 3.56
CA ASP A 215 8.68 -11.69 3.05
C ASP A 215 8.57 -12.78 4.12
N PRO A 216 7.71 -13.80 3.94
CA PRO A 216 7.46 -14.78 4.99
C PRO A 216 8.69 -15.62 5.34
N PHE A 217 9.68 -15.71 4.45
CA PHE A 217 10.84 -16.58 4.64
C PHE A 217 12.08 -15.86 5.16
N GLY A 218 12.01 -14.56 5.37
CA GLY A 218 13.11 -13.72 5.85
C GLY A 218 13.57 -12.69 4.82
N LYS A 219 14.77 -12.16 4.98
CA LYS A 219 15.34 -11.17 4.06
C LYS A 219 16.05 -11.84 2.89
N MET A 220 15.51 -11.67 1.68
CA MET A 220 16.16 -12.16 0.46
C MET A 220 17.39 -11.31 0.10
N ASP A 221 18.46 -11.94 -0.32
CA ASP A 221 19.56 -11.29 -1.03
C ASP A 221 19.15 -11.10 -2.50
N LEU A 222 18.70 -9.89 -2.81
CA LEU A 222 18.24 -9.59 -4.17
C LEU A 222 19.38 -9.52 -5.19
N ILE A 223 20.64 -9.43 -4.77
CA ILE A 223 21.80 -9.39 -5.68
C ILE A 223 22.20 -10.82 -6.09
N ASN A 224 22.36 -11.71 -5.11
CA ASN A 224 22.87 -13.06 -5.36
C ASN A 224 21.75 -14.12 -5.40
N GLY A 225 20.55 -13.78 -4.98
CA GLY A 225 19.44 -14.71 -4.79
C GLY A 225 19.53 -15.44 -3.45
N LEU A 226 18.47 -16.21 -3.14
CA LEU A 226 18.26 -16.87 -1.85
C LEU A 226 18.10 -15.86 -0.70
N TRP A 227 18.19 -16.32 0.55
CA TRP A 227 17.96 -15.50 1.73
C TRP A 227 19.26 -15.26 2.49
N SER A 228 19.55 -13.99 2.76
CA SER A 228 20.71 -13.53 3.53
C SER A 228 20.46 -13.55 5.04
N ASP A 229 19.20 -13.44 5.45
CA ASP A 229 18.81 -13.47 6.86
C ASP A 229 17.46 -14.17 7.01
N ARG A 230 17.40 -15.21 7.82
CA ARG A 230 16.21 -16.00 8.13
C ARG A 230 15.80 -15.88 9.60
N ASN A 231 16.18 -14.80 10.26
CA ASN A 231 15.66 -14.47 11.57
C ASN A 231 14.13 -14.25 11.45
N PRO A 232 13.30 -14.69 12.43
CA PRO A 232 11.84 -14.59 12.36
C PRO A 232 11.26 -13.21 12.06
N LEU A 233 11.99 -12.13 12.31
CA LEU A 233 11.55 -10.77 11.97
C LEU A 233 12.29 -10.15 10.78
N ALA A 234 13.27 -10.85 10.19
CA ALA A 234 14.08 -10.31 9.10
C ALA A 234 13.26 -10.01 7.83
N GLY A 235 12.13 -10.70 7.65
CA GLY A 235 11.21 -10.51 6.52
C GLY A 235 10.12 -9.48 6.73
N LYS A 236 10.04 -8.87 7.92
CA LYS A 236 9.00 -7.91 8.25
C LYS A 236 9.37 -6.50 7.80
N ASP A 237 8.45 -5.83 7.11
CA ASP A 237 8.56 -4.42 6.68
C ASP A 237 9.88 -4.13 5.94
N ILE A 238 10.34 -5.06 5.10
CA ILE A 238 11.59 -4.90 4.36
C ILE A 238 11.42 -3.89 3.23
N ARG A 239 12.41 -3.04 3.08
CA ARG A 239 12.55 -2.16 1.92
C ARG A 239 13.43 -2.84 0.88
N TYR A 240 12.81 -3.31 -0.21
CA TYR A 240 13.51 -3.86 -1.36
C TYR A 240 13.59 -2.81 -2.47
N SER A 241 14.81 -2.46 -2.91
CA SER A 241 15.00 -1.44 -3.95
C SER A 241 14.28 -1.83 -5.25
N PHE A 242 13.77 -0.85 -5.98
CA PHE A 242 13.22 -1.11 -7.32
C PHE A 242 14.29 -1.67 -8.26
N GLN A 243 15.53 -1.20 -8.12
CA GLN A 243 16.64 -1.65 -8.94
C GLN A 243 16.87 -3.15 -8.83
N ASP A 244 16.79 -3.72 -7.63
CA ASP A 244 17.12 -5.12 -7.37
C ASP A 244 15.90 -6.05 -7.41
N MET A 245 14.73 -5.55 -6.96
CA MET A 245 13.51 -6.36 -6.89
C MET A 245 12.76 -6.41 -8.23
N ASN A 246 12.67 -5.30 -8.97
CA ASN A 246 11.89 -5.25 -10.20
C ASN A 246 12.35 -6.27 -11.26
N PRO A 247 13.66 -6.50 -11.49
CA PRO A 247 14.09 -7.54 -12.41
C PRO A 247 13.60 -8.95 -12.03
N ARG A 248 13.44 -9.24 -10.73
CA ARG A 248 12.94 -10.52 -10.24
C ARG A 248 11.42 -10.63 -10.28
N LEU A 249 10.74 -9.50 -10.14
CA LEU A 249 9.28 -9.40 -10.17
C LEU A 249 8.75 -9.30 -11.60
N PHE A 250 9.44 -8.56 -12.46
CA PHE A 250 9.10 -8.31 -13.87
C PHE A 250 10.14 -8.96 -14.80
N ALA A 251 10.37 -10.26 -14.63
CA ALA A 251 11.49 -10.97 -15.24
C ALA A 251 11.51 -11.00 -16.78
N SER A 252 10.36 -10.74 -17.43
CA SER A 252 10.27 -10.60 -18.89
C SER A 252 10.27 -9.13 -19.35
N GLY A 253 10.54 -8.19 -18.42
CA GLY A 253 10.52 -6.74 -18.67
C GLY A 253 9.11 -6.15 -18.71
N GLY A 254 8.99 -4.85 -18.51
CA GLY A 254 7.73 -4.10 -18.61
C GLY A 254 6.60 -4.63 -17.72
N ALA A 255 5.43 -4.82 -18.32
CA ALA A 255 4.25 -5.38 -17.65
C ALA A 255 4.31 -6.91 -17.70
N SER A 256 5.12 -7.53 -16.85
CA SER A 256 5.29 -9.01 -16.79
C SER A 256 5.21 -9.58 -15.37
N GLY A 257 4.75 -8.79 -14.40
CA GLY A 257 4.65 -9.22 -13.01
C GLY A 257 3.57 -10.29 -12.79
N TRP A 258 3.94 -11.33 -12.06
CA TRP A 258 3.02 -12.40 -11.67
C TRP A 258 2.44 -12.08 -10.30
N CYS A 259 1.23 -11.50 -10.30
CA CYS A 259 0.63 -10.94 -9.09
C CYS A 259 -0.83 -11.37 -8.91
N TRP A 260 -1.22 -11.51 -7.64
CA TRP A 260 -2.61 -11.54 -7.23
C TRP A 260 -3.02 -10.14 -6.80
N LEU A 261 -4.05 -9.62 -7.45
CA LEU A 261 -4.57 -8.26 -7.30
C LEU A 261 -6.07 -8.29 -7.03
N ASN A 262 -6.65 -7.15 -6.65
CA ASN A 262 -8.10 -6.95 -6.52
C ASN A 262 -8.76 -7.99 -5.60
N PHE A 263 -8.23 -8.15 -4.39
CA PHE A 263 -8.89 -8.93 -3.35
C PHE A 263 -10.23 -8.28 -3.01
N ARG A 264 -11.34 -9.00 -3.20
CA ARG A 264 -12.69 -8.48 -2.98
C ARG A 264 -13.64 -9.57 -2.53
N GLU A 265 -14.67 -9.20 -1.80
CA GLU A 265 -15.79 -10.08 -1.50
C GLU A 265 -16.54 -10.48 -2.77
N MET A 266 -17.14 -11.70 -2.74
CA MET A 266 -17.93 -12.24 -3.86
C MET A 266 -19.32 -11.64 -3.89
#